data_cee1529683a7c414f76940f8ff636d57
#
_entry.id   cee1529683a7c414f76940f8ff636d57
#
_cell.length_a   1.000
_cell.length_b   1.000
_cell.length_c   1.000
_cell.angle_alpha   90.00
_cell.angle_beta   90.00
_cell.angle_gamma   90.00
#
_symmetry.space_group_name_H-M   'P 1'
#
loop_
_entity.id
_entity.type
_entity.pdbx_description
1 polymer ?
#
loop_
_entity_poly.entity_id
_entity_poly.type
_entity_poly.pdbx_seq_one_letter_code
_entity_poly.pdbx_strand_id
1 'polypeptide(L)'
;MPLDYTRPLAVDLFAGAGGLSLGLEQAGYEIAAAVEYDPIHAAVHEYNFPYGQTFARDVTGITGEEIRSDSGIGKREIALVAGGPPCQGISLIGRRALDDPRNALLKEYVRLVLELQPRHFLMENVAGLTVGKHRQLLTEVIDLLSDGGYQVLTPYRVLQAADYGTPQSRKRL
;
A
#
# COMPACT_ATOMS: atom_id res chain seq x y z
N MET A 1 12.14 18.55 10.52
CA MET A 1 12.92 19.00 9.34
C MET A 1 12.02 18.88 8.13
N PRO A 2 12.23 19.63 7.04
CA PRO A 2 11.50 19.38 5.79
C PRO A 2 11.87 18.00 5.23
N LEU A 3 11.01 17.47 4.32
CA LEU A 3 11.28 16.22 3.60
C LEU A 3 12.66 16.26 2.91
N ASP A 4 13.39 15.16 2.97
CA ASP A 4 14.65 15.01 2.25
C ASP A 4 14.40 14.55 0.81
N TYR A 5 14.26 15.50 -0.09
CA TYR A 5 14.05 15.24 -1.52
C TYR A 5 15.27 14.68 -2.26
N THR A 6 16.39 14.43 -1.60
CA THR A 6 17.52 13.70 -2.19
C THR A 6 17.29 12.18 -2.11
N ARG A 7 16.41 11.73 -1.21
CA ARG A 7 16.00 10.33 -1.08
C ARG A 7 14.80 10.04 -2.00
N PRO A 8 14.65 8.79 -2.49
CA PRO A 8 13.48 8.40 -3.26
C PRO A 8 12.21 8.49 -2.40
N LEU A 9 11.18 9.16 -2.92
CA LEU A 9 9.94 9.39 -2.18
C LEU A 9 9.06 8.14 -2.17
N ALA A 10 8.47 7.84 -1.01
CA ALA A 10 7.48 6.79 -0.85
C ALA A 10 6.16 7.33 -0.30
N VAL A 11 5.07 6.66 -0.67
CA VAL A 11 3.72 6.84 -0.12
C VAL A 11 3.29 5.51 0.49
N ASP A 12 2.82 5.53 1.75
CA ASP A 12 2.32 4.35 2.46
C ASP A 12 0.80 4.42 2.59
N LEU A 13 0.09 3.48 1.97
CA LEU A 13 -1.37 3.36 2.02
C LEU A 13 -1.76 2.27 3.03
N PHE A 14 -2.78 2.54 3.84
CA PHE A 14 -3.16 1.67 4.97
C PHE A 14 -2.04 1.55 6.01
N ALA A 15 -1.42 2.69 6.30
CA ALA A 15 -0.13 2.79 6.97
C ALA A 15 -0.12 2.28 8.43
N GLY A 16 -1.28 2.22 9.10
CA GLY A 16 -1.36 1.86 10.51
C GLY A 16 -0.49 2.80 11.35
N ALA A 17 0.24 2.23 12.30
CA ALA A 17 1.20 2.96 13.15
C ALA A 17 2.58 3.16 12.47
N GLY A 18 2.76 2.73 11.20
CA GLY A 18 3.97 2.96 10.43
C GLY A 18 4.96 1.80 10.36
N GLY A 19 4.50 0.54 10.57
CA GLY A 19 5.41 -0.60 10.49
C GLY A 19 6.05 -0.79 9.11
N LEU A 20 5.28 -0.60 8.04
CA LEU A 20 5.79 -0.65 6.67
C LEU A 20 6.64 0.58 6.36
N SER A 21 6.19 1.76 6.76
CA SER A 21 6.94 3.02 6.65
C SER A 21 8.33 2.92 7.29
N LEU A 22 8.45 2.33 8.49
CA LEU A 22 9.74 2.12 9.15
C LEU A 22 10.68 1.24 8.29
N GLY A 23 10.15 0.16 7.73
CA GLY A 23 10.94 -0.70 6.84
C GLY A 23 11.41 0.02 5.58
N LEU A 24 10.55 0.87 5.00
CA LEU A 24 10.89 1.69 3.84
C LEU A 24 11.95 2.76 4.19
N GLU A 25 11.81 3.43 5.33
CA GLU A 25 12.80 4.41 5.79
C GLU A 25 14.18 3.76 6.00
N GLN A 26 14.22 2.57 6.61
CA GLN A 26 15.46 1.79 6.76
C GLN A 26 16.04 1.34 5.41
N ALA A 27 15.20 1.13 4.40
CA ALA A 27 15.60 0.82 3.03
C ALA A 27 16.05 2.06 2.23
N GLY A 28 16.04 3.26 2.84
CA GLY A 28 16.54 4.49 2.24
C GLY A 28 15.48 5.36 1.57
N TYR A 29 14.19 5.05 1.71
CA TYR A 29 13.12 5.89 1.21
C TYR A 29 12.81 7.06 2.17
N GLU A 30 12.26 8.13 1.64
CA GLU A 30 11.63 9.20 2.39
C GLU A 30 10.12 9.02 2.35
N ILE A 31 9.48 8.91 3.52
CA ILE A 31 8.02 8.75 3.63
C ILE A 31 7.37 10.13 3.45
N ALA A 32 6.99 10.44 2.22
CA ALA A 32 6.44 11.75 1.88
C ALA A 32 4.96 11.88 2.27
N ALA A 33 4.21 10.77 2.20
CA ALA A 33 2.81 10.72 2.56
C ALA A 33 2.42 9.35 3.12
N ALA A 34 1.45 9.35 4.04
CA ALA A 34 0.80 8.15 4.53
C ALA A 34 -0.72 8.37 4.62
N VAL A 35 -1.51 7.34 4.33
CA VAL A 35 -2.97 7.37 4.46
C VAL A 35 -3.40 6.27 5.42
N GLU A 36 -4.10 6.65 6.49
CA GLU A 36 -4.61 5.72 7.49
C GLU A 36 -6.02 6.14 7.92
N TYR A 37 -6.95 5.20 7.95
CA TYR A 37 -8.35 5.46 8.29
C TYR A 37 -8.56 5.73 9.78
N ASP A 38 -7.90 4.94 10.65
CA ASP A 38 -8.07 5.06 12.10
C ASP A 38 -7.29 6.28 12.62
N PRO A 39 -7.97 7.28 13.22
CA PRO A 39 -7.32 8.51 13.66
C PRO A 39 -6.27 8.30 14.77
N ILE A 40 -6.40 7.23 15.57
CA ILE A 40 -5.43 6.91 16.61
C ILE A 40 -4.15 6.37 15.96
N HIS A 41 -4.30 5.44 15.01
CA HIS A 41 -3.16 4.90 14.27
C HIS A 41 -2.48 5.98 13.42
N ALA A 42 -3.26 6.86 12.78
CA ALA A 42 -2.74 7.99 12.03
C ALA A 42 -1.92 8.96 12.92
N ALA A 43 -2.41 9.27 14.13
CA ALA A 43 -1.68 10.09 15.08
C ALA A 43 -0.37 9.43 15.54
N VAL A 44 -0.36 8.11 15.74
CA VAL A 44 0.86 7.35 16.05
C VAL A 44 1.82 7.39 14.87
N HIS A 45 1.31 7.24 13.64
CA HIS A 45 2.13 7.34 12.43
C HIS A 45 2.77 8.72 12.30
N GLU A 46 1.98 9.79 12.46
CA GLU A 46 2.47 11.18 12.41
C GLU A 46 3.55 11.44 13.47
N TYR A 47 3.38 10.89 14.66
CA TYR A 47 4.39 11.00 15.72
C TYR A 47 5.70 10.29 15.32
N ASN A 48 5.61 9.12 14.70
CA ASN A 48 6.77 8.32 14.28
C ASN A 48 7.47 8.91 13.04
N PHE A 49 6.70 9.54 12.13
CA PHE A 49 7.17 10.08 10.84
C PHE A 49 6.77 11.55 10.68
N PRO A 50 7.33 12.46 11.50
CA PRO A 50 6.86 13.84 11.61
C PRO A 50 7.20 14.74 10.41
N TYR A 51 7.92 14.22 9.41
CA TYR A 51 8.36 15.01 8.26
C TYR A 51 7.46 14.83 7.04
N GLY A 52 6.79 13.66 6.93
CA GLY A 52 5.80 13.38 5.91
C GLY A 52 4.39 13.84 6.32
N GLN A 53 3.50 13.92 5.34
CA GLN A 53 2.09 14.21 5.60
C GLN A 53 1.33 12.92 5.91
N THR A 54 0.75 12.82 7.11
CA THR A 54 -0.18 11.75 7.44
C THR A 54 -1.61 12.23 7.26
N PHE A 55 -2.38 11.50 6.45
CA PHE A 55 -3.81 11.73 6.20
C PHE A 55 -4.64 10.76 7.06
N ALA A 56 -5.29 11.28 8.10
CA ALA A 56 -6.26 10.51 8.90
C ALA A 56 -7.59 10.42 8.13
N ARG A 57 -7.64 9.68 7.02
CA ARG A 57 -8.75 9.61 6.07
C ARG A 57 -8.95 8.20 5.50
N ASP A 58 -10.21 7.91 5.12
CA ASP A 58 -10.52 6.74 4.32
C ASP A 58 -9.93 6.89 2.90
N VAL A 59 -9.28 5.84 2.42
CA VAL A 59 -8.72 5.79 1.05
C VAL A 59 -9.79 5.99 -0.02
N THR A 60 -11.06 5.68 0.25
CA THR A 60 -12.17 5.89 -0.67
C THR A 60 -12.51 7.38 -0.84
N GLY A 61 -12.13 8.22 0.10
CA GLY A 61 -12.42 9.66 0.14
C GLY A 61 -11.22 10.56 -0.15
N ILE A 62 -10.12 10.01 -0.67
CA ILE A 62 -8.93 10.78 -1.05
C ILE A 62 -8.48 10.43 -2.47
N THR A 63 -7.96 11.40 -3.20
CA THR A 63 -7.42 11.24 -4.55
C THR A 63 -5.90 11.30 -4.56
N GLY A 64 -5.28 10.75 -5.60
CA GLY A 64 -3.84 10.86 -5.81
C GLY A 64 -3.38 12.32 -6.00
N GLU A 65 -4.23 13.18 -6.56
CA GLU A 65 -3.96 14.61 -6.71
C GLU A 65 -3.92 15.33 -5.35
N GLU A 66 -4.90 15.05 -4.46
CA GLU A 66 -4.90 15.57 -3.08
C GLU A 66 -3.66 15.10 -2.31
N ILE A 67 -3.30 13.81 -2.41
CA ILE A 67 -2.09 13.28 -1.77
C ILE A 67 -0.85 14.04 -2.27
N ARG A 68 -0.72 14.27 -3.57
CA ARG A 68 0.42 14.99 -4.14
C ARG A 68 0.47 16.45 -3.75
N SER A 69 -0.67 17.14 -3.76
CA SER A 69 -0.74 18.57 -3.43
C SER A 69 -0.44 18.84 -1.97
N ASP A 70 -1.12 18.13 -1.08
CA ASP A 70 -1.14 18.43 0.34
C ASP A 70 0.09 17.89 1.07
N SER A 71 0.75 16.86 0.52
CA SER A 71 2.04 16.38 1.05
C SER A 71 3.25 17.16 0.52
N GLY A 72 3.06 18.10 -0.40
CA GLY A 72 4.15 18.82 -1.04
C GLY A 72 4.96 18.00 -2.06
N ILE A 73 4.54 16.78 -2.38
CA ILE A 73 5.15 15.98 -3.47
C ILE A 73 5.05 16.72 -4.80
N GLY A 74 3.88 17.27 -5.11
CA GLY A 74 3.61 17.98 -6.35
C GLY A 74 3.89 17.10 -7.58
N LYS A 75 4.71 17.61 -8.49
CA LYS A 75 5.10 16.91 -9.75
C LYS A 75 6.33 16.01 -9.61
N ARG A 76 6.89 15.86 -8.41
CA ARG A 76 8.08 15.01 -8.21
C ARG A 76 7.74 13.55 -8.45
N GLU A 77 8.75 12.79 -8.86
CA GLU A 77 8.62 11.33 -9.00
C GLU A 77 8.34 10.70 -7.64
N ILE A 78 7.33 9.83 -7.58
CA ILE A 78 7.13 8.91 -6.48
C ILE A 78 7.84 7.61 -6.85
N ALA A 79 8.88 7.26 -6.10
CA ALA A 79 9.63 6.06 -6.37
C ALA A 79 8.85 4.79 -6.00
N LEU A 80 8.04 4.86 -4.93
CA LEU A 80 7.29 3.71 -4.44
C LEU A 80 5.95 4.13 -3.83
N VAL A 81 4.88 3.43 -4.20
CA VAL A 81 3.64 3.35 -3.42
C VAL A 81 3.57 1.97 -2.78
N ALA A 82 3.57 1.93 -1.46
CA ALA A 82 3.43 0.70 -0.70
C ALA A 82 2.08 0.67 0.02
N GLY A 83 1.60 -0.53 0.39
CA GLY A 83 0.41 -0.64 1.22
C GLY A 83 -0.02 -2.07 1.48
N GLY A 84 -0.75 -2.24 2.59
CA GLY A 84 -1.35 -3.50 3.01
C GLY A 84 -2.88 -3.44 3.04
N PRO A 85 -3.57 -3.36 1.87
CA PRO A 85 -5.03 -3.28 1.83
C PRO A 85 -5.67 -4.52 2.46
N PRO A 86 -6.65 -4.38 3.38
CA PRO A 86 -7.31 -5.53 3.99
C PRO A 86 -8.10 -6.34 2.95
N CYS A 87 -7.98 -7.68 3.03
CA CYS A 87 -8.72 -8.62 2.21
C CYS A 87 -9.71 -9.39 3.11
N GLN A 88 -11.00 -9.14 2.95
CA GLN A 88 -12.04 -9.72 3.81
C GLN A 88 -13.06 -10.60 3.07
N GLY A 89 -13.04 -10.61 1.71
CA GLY A 89 -14.07 -11.25 0.90
C GLY A 89 -13.62 -12.51 0.18
N ILE A 90 -14.43 -13.57 0.26
CA ILE A 90 -14.35 -14.72 -0.64
C ILE A 90 -15.34 -14.48 -1.77
N SER A 91 -14.87 -14.55 -3.03
CA SER A 91 -15.73 -14.40 -4.21
C SER A 91 -16.89 -15.38 -4.24
N LEU A 92 -18.08 -14.89 -4.56
CA LEU A 92 -19.21 -15.71 -4.94
C LEU A 92 -19.03 -16.19 -6.39
N ILE A 93 -19.42 -17.44 -6.67
CA ILE A 93 -19.35 -18.05 -8.01
C ILE A 93 -20.07 -17.15 -9.03
N GLY A 94 -19.40 -16.79 -10.13
CA GLY A 94 -19.98 -16.08 -11.27
C GLY A 94 -19.84 -14.55 -11.27
N ARG A 95 -19.15 -13.95 -10.31
CA ARG A 95 -18.82 -12.50 -10.30
C ARG A 95 -17.32 -12.31 -10.18
N ARG A 96 -16.81 -11.15 -10.65
CA ARG A 96 -15.42 -10.76 -10.39
C ARG A 96 -15.21 -10.65 -8.89
N ALA A 97 -14.10 -11.18 -8.39
CA ALA A 97 -13.78 -11.17 -6.96
C ALA A 97 -13.63 -9.73 -6.42
N LEU A 98 -13.11 -8.82 -7.25
CA LEU A 98 -13.01 -7.39 -6.93
C LEU A 98 -14.36 -6.66 -6.87
N ASP A 99 -15.44 -7.21 -7.45
CA ASP A 99 -16.77 -6.60 -7.36
C ASP A 99 -17.49 -6.91 -6.04
N ASP A 100 -16.92 -7.76 -5.20
CA ASP A 100 -17.40 -7.99 -3.85
C ASP A 100 -17.11 -6.75 -2.98
N PRO A 101 -18.12 -6.13 -2.34
CA PRO A 101 -17.90 -4.93 -1.50
C PRO A 101 -16.85 -5.11 -0.41
N ARG A 102 -16.64 -6.36 0.06
CA ARG A 102 -15.62 -6.67 1.07
C ARG A 102 -14.19 -6.54 0.56
N ASN A 103 -14.00 -6.48 -0.77
CA ASN A 103 -12.71 -6.30 -1.45
C ASN A 103 -12.54 -4.88 -2.03
N ALA A 104 -13.46 -3.96 -1.73
CA ALA A 104 -13.44 -2.59 -2.24
C ALA A 104 -12.10 -1.89 -1.96
N LEU A 105 -11.49 -2.13 -0.81
CA LEU A 105 -10.22 -1.50 -0.42
C LEU A 105 -9.02 -1.97 -1.28
N LEU A 106 -9.07 -3.17 -1.85
CA LEU A 106 -8.08 -3.60 -2.86
C LEU A 106 -8.23 -2.81 -4.17
N LYS A 107 -9.48 -2.51 -4.60
CA LYS A 107 -9.72 -1.63 -5.76
C LYS A 107 -9.19 -0.22 -5.49
N GLU A 108 -9.41 0.30 -4.29
CA GLU A 108 -8.93 1.62 -3.91
C GLU A 108 -7.40 1.69 -3.90
N TYR A 109 -6.73 0.63 -3.42
CA TYR A 109 -5.27 0.53 -3.53
C TYR A 109 -4.82 0.63 -4.99
N VAL A 110 -5.42 -0.16 -5.90
CA VAL A 110 -5.10 -0.13 -7.33
C VAL A 110 -5.38 1.26 -7.92
N ARG A 111 -6.53 1.85 -7.61
CA ARG A 111 -6.89 3.20 -8.08
C ARG A 111 -5.83 4.23 -7.68
N LEU A 112 -5.45 4.25 -6.40
CA LEU A 112 -4.45 5.21 -5.92
C LEU A 112 -3.06 4.95 -6.52
N VAL A 113 -2.64 3.70 -6.74
CA VAL A 113 -1.40 3.40 -7.47
C VAL A 113 -1.45 3.98 -8.89
N LEU A 114 -2.58 3.81 -9.61
CA LEU A 114 -2.73 4.31 -10.97
C LEU A 114 -2.82 5.85 -11.02
N GLU A 115 -3.44 6.50 -10.03
CA GLU A 115 -3.51 7.97 -9.93
C GLU A 115 -2.16 8.59 -9.53
N LEU A 116 -1.44 7.99 -8.59
CA LEU A 116 -0.15 8.46 -8.10
C LEU A 116 0.99 8.20 -9.10
N GLN A 117 0.85 7.21 -9.98
CA GLN A 117 1.83 6.83 -10.99
C GLN A 117 3.26 6.69 -10.43
N PRO A 118 3.49 5.85 -9.41
CA PRO A 118 4.82 5.62 -8.89
C PRO A 118 5.68 4.84 -9.89
N ARG A 119 7.01 4.93 -9.73
CA ARG A 119 7.94 4.07 -10.48
C ARG A 119 7.78 2.59 -10.15
N HIS A 120 7.50 2.30 -8.87
CA HIS A 120 7.24 0.94 -8.36
C HIS A 120 6.04 0.95 -7.41
N PHE A 121 5.41 -0.20 -7.26
CA PHE A 121 4.45 -0.42 -6.19
C PHE A 121 4.81 -1.69 -5.39
N LEU A 122 4.38 -1.75 -4.13
CA LEU A 122 4.53 -2.89 -3.24
C LEU A 122 3.23 -3.13 -2.51
N MET A 123 2.59 -4.28 -2.74
CA MET A 123 1.39 -4.69 -2.05
C MET A 123 1.71 -5.82 -1.06
N GLU A 124 1.42 -5.60 0.20
CA GLU A 124 1.47 -6.62 1.26
C GLU A 124 0.08 -7.21 1.48
N ASN A 125 -0.01 -8.51 1.70
CA ASN A 125 -1.26 -9.14 2.10
C ASN A 125 -1.03 -10.44 2.87
N VAL A 126 -2.12 -11.06 3.30
CA VAL A 126 -2.06 -12.37 3.95
C VAL A 126 -1.66 -13.46 2.95
N ALA A 127 -0.85 -14.43 3.38
CA ALA A 127 -0.41 -15.55 2.53
C ALA A 127 -1.58 -16.33 1.90
N GLY A 128 -2.75 -16.33 2.54
CA GLY A 128 -3.96 -16.97 2.02
C GLY A 128 -4.46 -16.40 0.69
N LEU A 129 -4.04 -15.19 0.30
CA LEU A 129 -4.41 -14.60 -0.99
C LEU A 129 -3.87 -15.40 -2.19
N THR A 130 -2.85 -16.20 -1.99
CA THR A 130 -2.22 -17.00 -3.06
C THR A 130 -2.90 -18.33 -3.35
N VAL A 131 -3.87 -18.74 -2.53
CA VAL A 131 -4.45 -20.09 -2.60
C VAL A 131 -5.98 -20.09 -2.70
N GLY A 132 -6.51 -21.18 -3.29
CA GLY A 132 -7.95 -21.40 -3.39
C GLY A 132 -8.68 -20.30 -4.16
N LYS A 133 -9.85 -19.89 -3.67
CA LYS A 133 -10.71 -18.87 -4.31
C LYS A 133 -10.13 -17.46 -4.24
N HIS A 134 -9.24 -17.19 -3.29
CA HIS A 134 -8.60 -15.88 -3.16
C HIS A 134 -7.58 -15.60 -4.28
N ARG A 135 -7.03 -16.65 -4.90
CA ARG A 135 -6.12 -16.50 -6.03
C ARG A 135 -6.76 -15.75 -7.21
N GLN A 136 -8.06 -15.91 -7.42
CA GLN A 136 -8.77 -15.15 -8.46
C GLN A 136 -8.70 -13.64 -8.18
N LEU A 137 -8.92 -13.23 -6.93
CA LEU A 137 -8.81 -11.83 -6.52
C LEU A 137 -7.41 -11.26 -6.78
N LEU A 138 -6.37 -12.02 -6.44
CA LEU A 138 -4.98 -11.62 -6.73
C LEU A 138 -4.75 -11.49 -8.24
N THR A 139 -5.27 -12.41 -9.05
CA THR A 139 -5.17 -12.33 -10.51
C THR A 139 -5.84 -11.07 -11.05
N GLU A 140 -7.06 -10.76 -10.60
CA GLU A 140 -7.79 -9.56 -11.03
C GLU A 140 -7.05 -8.26 -10.65
N VAL A 141 -6.40 -8.21 -9.47
CA VAL A 141 -5.52 -7.08 -9.07
C VAL A 141 -4.32 -6.96 -9.99
N ILE A 142 -3.66 -8.08 -10.29
CA ILE A 142 -2.50 -8.11 -11.20
C ILE A 142 -2.91 -7.64 -12.60
N ASP A 143 -4.05 -8.11 -13.11
CA ASP A 143 -4.55 -7.72 -14.43
C ASP A 143 -4.81 -6.21 -14.51
N LEU A 144 -5.48 -5.63 -13.50
CA LEU A 144 -5.72 -4.18 -13.46
C LEU A 144 -4.43 -3.35 -13.42
N LEU A 145 -3.45 -3.77 -12.62
CA LEU A 145 -2.15 -3.08 -12.57
C LEU A 145 -1.39 -3.24 -13.89
N SER A 146 -1.48 -4.40 -14.54
CA SER A 146 -0.85 -4.64 -15.84
C SER A 146 -1.51 -3.82 -16.95
N ASP A 147 -2.84 -3.72 -16.95
CA ASP A 147 -3.59 -2.85 -17.87
C ASP A 147 -3.23 -1.37 -17.67
N GLY A 148 -2.90 -0.99 -16.42
CA GLY A 148 -2.37 0.31 -16.06
C GLY A 148 -0.89 0.55 -16.42
N GLY A 149 -0.22 -0.42 -17.07
CA GLY A 149 1.15 -0.31 -17.56
C GLY A 149 2.23 -0.83 -16.60
N TYR A 150 1.86 -1.45 -15.48
CA TYR A 150 2.81 -2.02 -14.54
C TYR A 150 3.16 -3.46 -14.86
N GLN A 151 4.42 -3.83 -14.66
CA GLN A 151 4.86 -5.22 -14.69
C GLN A 151 4.91 -5.77 -13.27
N VAL A 152 4.09 -6.79 -12.97
CA VAL A 152 4.13 -7.47 -11.69
C VAL A 152 5.22 -8.54 -11.69
N LEU A 153 6.14 -8.46 -10.73
CA LEU A 153 7.21 -9.45 -10.58
C LEU A 153 6.65 -10.78 -10.08
N THR A 154 6.91 -11.83 -10.82
CA THR A 154 6.55 -13.21 -10.47
C THR A 154 7.77 -14.12 -10.49
N PRO A 155 7.83 -15.18 -9.65
CA PRO A 155 6.84 -15.53 -8.63
C PRO A 155 6.86 -14.55 -7.46
N TYR A 156 5.67 -14.14 -7.00
CA TYR A 156 5.56 -13.41 -5.73
C TYR A 156 6.01 -14.28 -4.57
N ARG A 157 6.46 -13.67 -3.48
CA ARG A 157 7.04 -14.38 -2.33
C ARG A 157 6.13 -14.31 -1.11
N VAL A 158 6.07 -15.40 -0.38
CA VAL A 158 5.54 -15.41 0.99
C VAL A 158 6.72 -15.33 1.95
N LEU A 159 6.83 -14.24 2.69
CA LEU A 159 7.89 -13.98 3.65
C LEU A 159 7.41 -14.33 5.06
N GLN A 160 8.32 -14.86 5.89
CA GLN A 160 8.08 -15.11 7.30
C GLN A 160 8.87 -14.09 8.13
N ALA A 161 8.19 -13.30 8.98
CA ALA A 161 8.84 -12.25 9.76
C ALA A 161 10.00 -12.75 10.64
N ALA A 162 9.88 -13.96 11.17
CA ALA A 162 10.93 -14.58 11.98
C ALA A 162 12.25 -14.77 11.22
N ASP A 163 12.20 -14.96 9.88
CA ASP A 163 13.41 -15.15 9.07
C ASP A 163 14.22 -13.85 8.91
N TYR A 164 13.62 -12.72 9.30
CA TYR A 164 14.20 -11.37 9.25
C TYR A 164 14.48 -10.78 10.64
N GLY A 165 14.59 -11.62 11.67
CA GLY A 165 14.97 -11.22 13.03
C GLY A 165 13.82 -10.74 13.92
N THR A 166 12.58 -10.72 13.43
CA THR A 166 11.41 -10.39 14.25
C THR A 166 10.95 -11.64 15.03
N PRO A 167 10.83 -11.60 16.37
CA PRO A 167 10.38 -12.76 17.16
C PRO A 167 8.87 -13.00 17.03
N GLN A 168 8.38 -13.11 15.80
CA GLN A 168 6.96 -13.30 15.47
C GLN A 168 6.80 -14.28 14.31
N SER A 169 5.96 -15.30 14.50
CA SER A 169 5.53 -16.15 13.39
C SER A 169 4.42 -15.43 12.60
N ARG A 170 4.82 -14.72 11.54
CA ARG A 170 3.92 -13.94 10.69
C ARG A 170 4.30 -14.12 9.22
N LYS A 171 3.46 -14.83 8.47
CA LYS A 171 3.63 -15.01 7.02
C LYS A 171 2.83 -13.96 6.25
N ARG A 172 3.48 -13.33 5.28
CA ARG A 172 2.89 -12.31 4.39
C ARG A 172 3.35 -12.49 2.95
N LEU A 173 2.39 -12.19 2.06
CA LEU A 173 2.62 -12.07 0.63
C LEU A 173 3.16 -10.68 0.37
#